data_82a4801cc8943c6c6f980a35d2fc40f5
#
_entry.id   82a4801cc8943c6c6f980a35d2fc40f5
#
_cell.length_a   1.000
_cell.length_b   1.000
_cell.length_c   1.000
_cell.angle_alpha   90.00
_cell.angle_beta   90.00
_cell.angle_gamma   90.00
#
_symmetry.space_group_name_H-M   'P 1'
#
loop_
_entity.id
_entity.type
_entity.pdbx_description
1 polymer ?
#
loop_
_entity_poly.entity_id
_entity_poly.type
_entity_poly.pdbx_seq_one_letter_code
_entity_poly.pdbx_strand_id
1 'polypeptide(L)'
;SMNRLSTPEYINTFNAPIETRLACYESISLSRHLLNTMNTYMDNFSEQIDKFYYPKFEVLLACLLHDFGKSKKLQARLEISNINELKHEEISGHYIDDLAKRVDGKYIFNKGVRDDEFYLSISQLEKVKKAVIEHHKQNIIKGSLSELLKLIDHKTREKEYSEYARRINK
;
A
#
# COMPACT_ATOMS: atom_id res chain seq x y z
N SER A 1 17.20 -2.90 5.22
CA SER A 1 15.75 -3.13 5.27
C SER A 1 15.04 -1.96 5.95
N MET A 2 13.85 -1.63 5.50
CA MET A 2 13.02 -0.62 6.14
C MET A 2 12.32 -1.24 7.35
N ASN A 3 12.48 -0.62 8.54
CA ASN A 3 11.69 -0.97 9.71
C ASN A 3 10.23 -0.54 9.50
N ARG A 4 9.29 -1.36 9.92
CA ARG A 4 7.87 -1.07 9.85
C ARG A 4 7.17 -1.44 11.15
N LEU A 5 5.99 -0.85 11.36
CA LEU A 5 5.16 -1.13 12.52
C LEU A 5 4.24 -2.32 12.23
N SER A 6 4.02 -3.17 13.22
CA SER A 6 3.02 -4.23 13.16
C SER A 6 1.60 -3.64 13.16
N THR A 7 0.67 -4.28 12.48
CA THR A 7 -0.74 -3.87 12.48
C THR A 7 -1.62 -4.91 13.15
N PRO A 8 -2.58 -4.49 14.00
CA PRO A 8 -3.51 -5.43 14.64
C PRO A 8 -4.32 -6.25 13.63
N GLU A 9 -4.69 -5.65 12.51
CA GLU A 9 -5.46 -6.32 11.45
C GLU A 9 -4.71 -7.52 10.91
N TYR A 10 -3.41 -7.40 10.67
CA TYR A 10 -2.60 -8.53 10.21
C TYR A 10 -2.56 -9.66 11.24
N ILE A 11 -2.40 -9.32 12.52
CA ILE A 11 -2.34 -10.30 13.60
C ILE A 11 -3.64 -11.12 13.70
N ASN A 12 -4.79 -10.51 13.42
CA ASN A 12 -6.10 -11.13 13.56
C ASN A 12 -6.64 -11.82 12.29
N THR A 13 -5.98 -11.68 11.16
CA THR A 13 -6.48 -12.14 9.85
C THR A 13 -6.41 -13.65 9.67
N PHE A 14 -5.42 -14.33 10.29
CA PHE A 14 -5.14 -15.74 10.06
C PHE A 14 -5.40 -16.57 11.32
N ASN A 15 -5.89 -17.79 11.12
CA ASN A 15 -6.08 -18.76 12.20
C ASN A 15 -4.75 -19.47 12.53
N ALA A 16 -3.83 -18.76 13.15
CA ALA A 16 -2.51 -19.26 13.53
C ALA A 16 -2.04 -18.57 14.82
N PRO A 17 -1.08 -19.14 15.57
CA PRO A 17 -0.53 -18.49 16.76
C PRO A 17 0.03 -17.11 16.46
N ILE A 18 -0.16 -16.17 17.38
CA ILE A 18 0.29 -14.78 17.23
C ILE A 18 1.79 -14.71 16.96
N GLU A 19 2.59 -15.51 17.67
CA GLU A 19 4.05 -15.55 17.51
C GLU A 19 4.46 -15.92 16.08
N THR A 20 3.77 -16.89 15.48
CA THR A 20 4.02 -17.33 14.09
C THR A 20 3.68 -16.23 13.10
N ARG A 21 2.56 -15.54 13.32
CA ARG A 21 2.14 -14.43 12.46
C ARG A 21 3.09 -13.25 12.55
N LEU A 22 3.52 -12.89 13.75
CA LEU A 22 4.51 -11.82 13.95
C LEU A 22 5.86 -12.17 13.31
N ALA A 23 6.32 -13.40 13.47
CA ALA A 23 7.56 -13.87 12.86
C ALA A 23 7.50 -13.80 11.32
N CYS A 24 6.38 -14.19 10.73
CA CYS A 24 6.14 -14.02 9.30
C CYS A 24 6.20 -12.55 8.89
N TYR A 25 5.47 -11.70 9.60
CA TYR A 25 5.42 -10.27 9.33
C TYR A 25 6.82 -9.63 9.39
N GLU A 26 7.60 -9.96 10.40
CA GLU A 26 8.96 -9.44 10.59
C GLU A 26 9.96 -9.98 9.56
N SER A 27 9.72 -11.17 9.01
CA SER A 27 10.60 -11.80 8.01
C SER A 27 10.55 -11.13 6.64
N ILE A 28 9.53 -10.31 6.38
CA ILE A 28 9.30 -9.68 5.08
C ILE A 28 9.54 -8.17 5.19
N SER A 29 10.50 -7.65 4.43
CA SER A 29 10.77 -6.22 4.39
C SER A 29 9.57 -5.45 3.83
N LEU A 30 9.45 -4.17 4.21
CA LEU A 30 8.39 -3.30 3.68
C LEU A 30 8.45 -3.24 2.15
N SER A 31 9.64 -3.04 1.58
CA SER A 31 9.80 -2.98 0.12
C SER A 31 9.36 -4.28 -0.55
N ARG A 32 9.70 -5.43 0.03
CA ARG A 32 9.25 -6.73 -0.50
C ARG A 32 7.73 -6.86 -0.44
N HIS A 33 7.11 -6.46 0.67
CA HIS A 33 5.65 -6.48 0.80
C HIS A 33 4.97 -5.59 -0.25
N LEU A 34 5.49 -4.39 -0.50
CA LEU A 34 4.94 -3.49 -1.52
C LEU A 34 5.02 -4.09 -2.92
N LEU A 35 6.15 -4.71 -3.27
CA LEU A 35 6.30 -5.42 -4.55
C LEU A 35 5.38 -6.63 -4.63
N ASN A 36 5.25 -7.39 -3.55
CA ASN A 36 4.33 -8.53 -3.49
C ASN A 36 2.88 -8.08 -3.69
N THR A 37 2.51 -6.92 -3.16
CA THR A 37 1.17 -6.33 -3.32
C THR A 37 0.90 -5.99 -4.79
N MET A 38 1.86 -5.39 -5.48
CA MET A 38 1.76 -5.11 -6.92
C MET A 38 1.62 -6.40 -7.72
N ASN A 39 2.44 -7.42 -7.43
CA ASN A 39 2.37 -8.72 -8.10
C ASN A 39 1.02 -9.42 -7.85
N THR A 40 0.51 -9.37 -6.64
CA THR A 40 -0.81 -9.92 -6.30
C THR A 40 -1.91 -9.27 -7.14
N TYR A 41 -1.87 -7.95 -7.29
CA TYR A 41 -2.82 -7.27 -8.17
C TYR A 41 -2.73 -7.81 -9.60
N MET A 42 -1.52 -7.85 -10.17
CA MET A 42 -1.34 -8.31 -11.55
C MET A 42 -1.77 -9.76 -11.75
N ASP A 43 -1.49 -10.64 -10.80
CA ASP A 43 -1.78 -12.07 -10.92
C ASP A 43 -3.25 -12.43 -10.66
N ASN A 44 -3.92 -11.73 -9.73
CA ASN A 44 -5.22 -12.15 -9.22
C ASN A 44 -6.37 -11.17 -9.49
N PHE A 45 -6.10 -9.89 -9.77
CA PHE A 45 -7.13 -8.86 -9.86
C PHE A 45 -7.12 -8.05 -11.15
N SER A 46 -6.06 -8.09 -11.95
CA SER A 46 -5.93 -7.23 -13.12
C SER A 46 -6.94 -7.51 -14.24
N GLU A 47 -7.49 -8.73 -14.28
CA GLU A 47 -8.51 -9.16 -15.24
C GLU A 47 -9.95 -9.05 -14.70
N GLN A 48 -10.13 -8.63 -13.44
CA GLN A 48 -11.46 -8.48 -12.84
C GLN A 48 -12.08 -7.14 -13.21
N ILE A 49 -12.80 -7.12 -14.32
CA ILE A 49 -13.40 -5.91 -14.89
C ILE A 49 -14.78 -5.61 -14.27
N ASP A 50 -15.52 -6.63 -13.85
CA ASP A 50 -16.95 -6.52 -13.54
C ASP A 50 -17.28 -5.71 -12.29
N LYS A 51 -16.43 -5.76 -11.27
CA LYS A 51 -16.66 -5.09 -9.99
C LYS A 51 -15.77 -3.87 -9.79
N PHE A 52 -14.54 -3.91 -10.29
CA PHE A 52 -13.53 -2.87 -10.09
C PHE A 52 -12.98 -2.39 -11.43
N TYR A 53 -13.46 -1.26 -11.90
CA TYR A 53 -13.02 -0.66 -13.14
C TYR A 53 -12.07 0.51 -12.89
N TYR A 54 -10.79 0.21 -12.74
CA TYR A 54 -9.75 1.21 -12.52
C TYR A 54 -8.58 1.00 -13.48
N PRO A 55 -7.96 2.07 -14.01
CA PRO A 55 -6.74 1.95 -14.79
C PRO A 55 -5.65 1.23 -14.00
N LYS A 56 -4.93 0.31 -14.64
CA LYS A 56 -3.91 -0.51 -13.98
C LYS A 56 -2.88 0.32 -13.22
N PHE A 57 -2.43 1.43 -13.78
CA PHE A 57 -1.42 2.26 -13.13
C PHE A 57 -1.92 2.92 -11.84
N GLU A 58 -3.20 3.29 -11.74
CA GLU A 58 -3.77 3.83 -10.49
C GLU A 58 -3.73 2.78 -9.38
N VAL A 59 -4.08 1.55 -9.71
CA VAL A 59 -4.07 0.44 -8.74
C VAL A 59 -2.64 0.09 -8.35
N LEU A 60 -1.72 -0.01 -9.31
CA LEU A 60 -0.31 -0.29 -9.03
C LEU A 60 0.32 0.80 -8.16
N LEU A 61 -0.01 2.07 -8.43
CA LEU A 61 0.47 3.17 -7.62
C LEU A 61 -0.09 3.12 -6.19
N ALA A 62 -1.38 2.81 -6.03
CA ALA A 62 -1.98 2.61 -4.71
C ALA A 62 -1.30 1.46 -3.96
N CYS A 63 -1.05 0.34 -4.62
CA CYS A 63 -0.32 -0.80 -4.05
C CYS A 63 1.09 -0.41 -3.58
N LEU A 64 1.81 0.33 -4.40
CA LEU A 64 3.18 0.77 -4.08
C LEU A 64 3.21 1.72 -2.89
N LEU A 65 2.24 2.60 -2.76
CA LEU A 65 2.26 3.69 -1.78
C LEU A 65 1.52 3.38 -0.48
N HIS A 66 0.70 2.32 -0.43
CA HIS A 66 -0.26 2.13 0.67
C HIS A 66 0.37 2.04 2.07
N ASP A 67 1.54 1.45 2.17
CA ASP A 67 2.23 1.20 3.44
C ASP A 67 3.52 2.03 3.63
N PHE A 68 3.77 3.05 2.82
CA PHE A 68 4.97 3.89 2.96
C PHE A 68 5.09 4.51 4.36
N GLY A 69 3.97 4.83 4.98
CA GLY A 69 3.93 5.38 6.33
C GLY A 69 4.50 4.46 7.43
N LYS A 70 4.70 3.17 7.15
CA LYS A 70 5.36 2.22 8.07
C LYS A 70 6.87 2.38 8.12
N SER A 71 7.48 3.12 7.20
CA SER A 71 8.93 3.32 7.15
C SER A 71 9.39 4.40 8.10
N LYS A 72 10.09 4.02 9.17
CA LYS A 72 10.69 4.98 10.11
C LYS A 72 11.71 5.89 9.45
N LYS A 73 12.46 5.37 8.47
CA LYS A 73 13.42 6.15 7.70
C LYS A 73 12.75 7.26 6.91
N LEU A 74 11.60 6.97 6.33
CA LEU A 74 10.82 7.96 5.61
C LEU A 74 10.10 8.91 6.57
N GLN A 75 9.56 8.44 7.68
CA GLN A 75 8.95 9.30 8.71
C GLN A 75 9.88 10.42 9.17
N ALA A 76 11.17 10.11 9.32
CA ALA A 76 12.16 11.10 9.72
C ALA A 76 12.37 12.24 8.70
N ARG A 77 11.94 12.07 7.46
CA ARG A 77 12.01 13.10 6.40
C ARG A 77 10.80 14.01 6.36
N LEU A 78 9.69 13.59 6.97
CA LEU A 78 8.48 14.39 7.02
C LEU A 78 8.53 15.32 8.23
N GLU A 79 8.45 16.62 7.98
CA GLU A 79 8.42 17.64 9.03
C GLU A 79 7.00 17.77 9.60
N ILE A 80 6.52 16.68 10.23
CA ILE A 80 5.19 16.63 10.86
C ILE A 80 5.38 16.58 12.38
N SER A 81 4.91 17.59 13.09
CA SER A 81 5.10 17.74 14.53
C SER A 81 4.44 16.65 15.37
N ASN A 82 3.32 16.07 14.87
CA ASN A 82 2.55 15.04 15.58
C ASN A 82 2.60 13.66 14.89
N ILE A 83 3.70 13.35 14.21
CA ILE A 83 3.81 12.13 13.39
C ILE A 83 3.57 10.84 14.21
N ASN A 84 3.92 10.84 15.50
CA ASN A 84 3.73 9.69 16.39
C ASN A 84 2.25 9.44 16.75
N GLU A 85 1.39 10.43 16.54
CA GLU A 85 -0.06 10.32 16.78
C GLU A 85 -0.83 9.86 15.54
N LEU A 86 -0.18 9.85 14.39
CA LEU A 86 -0.79 9.48 13.11
C LEU A 86 -0.69 7.98 12.87
N LYS A 87 -1.72 7.44 12.25
CA LYS A 87 -1.68 6.08 11.73
C LYS A 87 -0.78 6.02 10.48
N HIS A 88 -0.20 4.85 10.22
CA HIS A 88 0.71 4.70 9.08
C HIS A 88 0.05 5.03 7.73
N GLU A 89 -1.24 4.75 7.57
CA GLU A 89 -1.97 5.10 6.35
C GLU A 89 -2.14 6.61 6.19
N GLU A 90 -2.29 7.35 7.27
CA GLU A 90 -2.32 8.83 7.24
C GLU A 90 -0.94 9.39 6.88
N ILE A 91 0.12 8.81 7.43
CA ILE A 91 1.51 9.17 7.09
C ILE A 91 1.78 8.88 5.61
N SER A 92 1.29 7.74 5.10
CA SER A 92 1.37 7.42 3.66
C SER A 92 0.69 8.50 2.80
N GLY A 93 -0.46 9.02 3.24
CA GLY A 93 -1.14 10.13 2.57
C GLY A 93 -0.29 11.39 2.52
N HIS A 94 0.39 11.76 3.59
CA HIS A 94 1.32 12.88 3.61
C HIS A 94 2.50 12.68 2.65
N TYR A 95 3.00 11.45 2.51
CA TYR A 95 4.03 11.12 1.52
C TYR A 95 3.56 11.34 0.10
N ILE A 96 2.34 10.97 -0.21
CA ILE A 96 1.77 11.19 -1.55
C ILE A 96 1.77 12.68 -1.87
N ASP A 97 1.39 13.53 -0.93
CA ASP A 97 1.42 14.98 -1.11
C ASP A 97 2.84 15.52 -1.32
N ASP A 98 3.82 14.95 -0.62
CA ASP A 98 5.23 15.35 -0.73
C ASP A 98 5.86 14.90 -2.06
N LEU A 99 5.54 13.69 -2.52
CA LEU A 99 6.06 13.13 -3.76
C LEU A 99 5.44 13.76 -5.01
N ALA A 100 4.19 14.17 -4.92
CA ALA A 100 3.43 14.70 -6.04
C ALA A 100 3.71 16.19 -6.22
N LYS A 101 4.46 16.55 -7.26
CA LYS A 101 4.68 17.95 -7.63
C LYS A 101 3.64 18.39 -8.63
N ARG A 102 2.97 19.49 -8.32
CA ARG A 102 2.00 20.08 -9.22
C ARG A 102 2.71 20.95 -10.27
N VAL A 103 2.49 20.61 -11.52
CA VAL A 103 2.98 21.41 -12.67
C VAL A 103 1.82 21.54 -13.67
N ASP A 104 1.45 22.76 -14.01
CA ASP A 104 0.38 23.07 -14.98
C ASP A 104 -0.96 22.34 -14.71
N GLY A 105 -1.34 22.25 -13.42
CA GLY A 105 -2.59 21.59 -13.01
C GLY A 105 -2.55 20.08 -12.99
N LYS A 106 -1.41 19.48 -13.25
CA LYS A 106 -1.18 18.04 -13.19
C LYS A 106 -0.13 17.70 -12.13
N TYR A 107 -0.18 16.47 -11.62
CA TYR A 107 0.85 15.95 -10.72
C TYR A 107 1.84 15.10 -11.50
N ILE A 108 3.12 15.32 -11.26
CA ILE A 108 4.23 14.64 -11.94
C ILE A 108 5.03 13.87 -10.90
N PHE A 109 5.19 12.56 -11.10
CA PHE A 109 5.93 11.68 -10.20
C PHE A 109 7.36 11.40 -10.63
N ASN A 110 7.67 11.50 -11.91
CA ASN A 110 8.98 11.14 -12.46
C ASN A 110 9.62 12.28 -13.26
N LYS A 111 9.39 13.53 -12.85
CA LYS A 111 9.92 14.71 -13.56
C LYS A 111 11.44 14.64 -13.71
N GLY A 112 11.91 14.72 -14.94
CA GLY A 112 13.34 14.79 -15.29
C GLY A 112 14.03 13.43 -15.39
N VAL A 113 13.32 12.30 -15.29
CA VAL A 113 13.93 10.98 -15.42
C VAL A 113 14.01 10.52 -16.87
N ARG A 114 13.01 10.84 -17.69
CA ARG A 114 12.93 10.56 -19.15
C ARG A 114 11.88 11.44 -19.80
N ASP A 115 11.81 11.38 -21.14
CA ASP A 115 10.77 12.05 -21.92
C ASP A 115 9.35 11.51 -21.62
N ASP A 116 9.24 10.33 -21.03
CA ASP A 116 7.99 9.69 -20.62
C ASP A 116 7.58 10.13 -19.20
N GLU A 117 7.32 11.41 -18.99
CA GLU A 117 6.81 11.91 -17.73
C GLU A 117 5.43 11.32 -17.43
N PHE A 118 5.28 10.80 -16.21
CA PHE A 118 4.03 10.18 -15.78
C PHE A 118 3.11 11.24 -15.16
N TYR A 119 2.00 11.52 -15.83
CA TYR A 119 1.06 12.54 -15.40
C TYR A 119 -0.16 11.91 -14.73
N LEU A 120 -0.52 12.45 -13.57
CA LEU A 120 -1.79 12.18 -12.93
C LEU A 120 -2.63 13.45 -12.88
N SER A 121 -3.90 13.34 -13.19
CA SER A 121 -4.84 14.41 -12.91
C SER A 121 -5.02 14.57 -11.39
N ILE A 122 -5.52 15.72 -10.96
CA ILE A 122 -5.87 15.95 -9.55
C ILE A 122 -6.86 14.87 -9.07
N SER A 123 -7.86 14.55 -9.88
CA SER A 123 -8.86 13.53 -9.57
C SER A 123 -8.24 12.14 -9.39
N GLN A 124 -7.30 11.76 -10.23
CA GLN A 124 -6.61 10.46 -10.11
C GLN A 124 -5.76 10.37 -8.84
N LEU A 125 -4.99 11.43 -8.54
CA LEU A 125 -4.17 11.45 -7.33
C LEU A 125 -5.01 11.40 -6.07
N GLU A 126 -6.10 12.18 -6.00
CA GLU A 126 -7.02 12.18 -4.86
C GLU A 126 -7.67 10.81 -4.66
N LYS A 127 -8.00 10.10 -5.74
CA LYS A 127 -8.53 8.74 -5.68
C LYS A 127 -7.51 7.76 -5.10
N VAL A 128 -6.26 7.81 -5.56
CA VAL A 128 -5.16 6.97 -5.04
C VAL A 128 -4.89 7.29 -3.58
N LYS A 129 -4.78 8.57 -3.22
CA LYS A 129 -4.56 9.01 -1.84
C LYS A 129 -5.68 8.54 -0.91
N LYS A 130 -6.93 8.69 -1.34
CA LYS A 130 -8.10 8.23 -0.57
C LYS A 130 -8.03 6.71 -0.34
N ALA A 131 -7.71 5.92 -1.36
CA ALA A 131 -7.55 4.48 -1.24
C ALA A 131 -6.47 4.11 -0.22
N VAL A 132 -5.32 4.76 -0.27
CA VAL A 132 -4.21 4.55 0.67
C VAL A 132 -4.61 4.87 2.11
N ILE A 133 -5.29 5.99 2.34
CA ILE A 133 -5.73 6.40 3.68
C ILE A 133 -6.81 5.47 4.23
N GLU A 134 -7.69 4.95 3.38
CA GLU A 134 -8.89 4.21 3.80
C GLU A 134 -8.76 2.69 3.81
N HIS A 135 -7.70 2.11 3.27
CA HIS A 135 -7.65 0.66 3.05
C HIS A 135 -7.75 -0.21 4.32
N HIS A 136 -7.51 0.36 5.50
CA HIS A 136 -7.73 -0.31 6.79
C HIS A 136 -9.08 -0.02 7.46
N LYS A 137 -9.89 0.88 6.90
CA LYS A 137 -11.21 1.17 7.45
C LYS A 137 -12.15 -0.03 7.32
N GLN A 138 -13.08 -0.15 8.27
CA GLN A 138 -14.09 -1.21 8.22
C GLN A 138 -15.23 -0.90 7.26
N ASN A 139 -15.66 0.36 7.21
CA ASN A 139 -16.77 0.81 6.37
C ASN A 139 -16.26 1.46 5.09
N ILE A 140 -15.87 0.63 4.12
CA ILE A 140 -15.40 1.09 2.82
C ILE A 140 -16.54 0.97 1.81
N ILE A 141 -16.64 1.96 0.92
CA ILE A 141 -17.62 1.95 -0.17
C ILE A 141 -17.33 0.79 -1.11
N LYS A 142 -18.33 -0.06 -1.37
CA LYS A 142 -18.21 -1.19 -2.28
C LYS A 142 -17.89 -0.72 -3.70
N GLY A 143 -16.95 -1.41 -4.36
CA GLY A 143 -16.50 -1.09 -5.70
C GLY A 143 -15.49 0.06 -5.75
N SER A 144 -15.13 0.68 -4.64
CA SER A 144 -14.12 1.74 -4.58
C SER A 144 -12.69 1.20 -4.74
N LEU A 145 -11.77 2.08 -5.12
CA LEU A 145 -10.34 1.74 -5.15
C LEU A 145 -9.83 1.36 -3.73
N SER A 146 -10.41 1.97 -2.70
CA SER A 146 -10.11 1.64 -1.30
C SER A 146 -10.45 0.18 -0.98
N GLU A 147 -11.62 -0.32 -1.42
CA GLU A 147 -11.99 -1.72 -1.24
C GLU A 147 -11.08 -2.65 -2.03
N LEU A 148 -10.78 -2.32 -3.28
CA LEU A 148 -9.88 -3.12 -4.11
C LEU A 148 -8.50 -3.22 -3.47
N LEU A 149 -7.94 -2.12 -3.01
CA LEU A 149 -6.64 -2.09 -2.34
C LEU A 149 -6.64 -2.95 -1.07
N LYS A 150 -7.70 -2.86 -0.27
CA LYS A 150 -7.87 -3.71 0.93
C LYS A 150 -7.88 -5.20 0.58
N LEU A 151 -8.58 -5.60 -0.47
CA LEU A 151 -8.63 -6.98 -0.94
C LEU A 151 -7.27 -7.46 -1.44
N ILE A 152 -6.56 -6.62 -2.19
CA ILE A 152 -5.22 -6.94 -2.70
C ILE A 152 -4.23 -7.11 -1.54
N ASP A 153 -4.22 -6.19 -0.58
CA ASP A 153 -3.35 -6.26 0.58
C ASP A 153 -3.62 -7.53 1.41
N HIS A 154 -4.89 -7.81 1.67
CA HIS A 154 -5.31 -9.02 2.38
C HIS A 154 -4.82 -10.29 1.65
N LYS A 155 -5.05 -10.40 0.34
CA LYS A 155 -4.60 -11.54 -0.47
C LYS A 155 -3.08 -11.67 -0.46
N THR A 156 -2.36 -10.56 -0.50
CA THR A 156 -0.90 -10.55 -0.42
C THR A 156 -0.42 -11.11 0.93
N ARG A 157 -1.05 -10.70 2.03
CA ARG A 157 -0.73 -11.23 3.37
C ARG A 157 -0.99 -12.73 3.47
N GLU A 158 -2.09 -13.22 2.89
CA GLU A 158 -2.35 -14.66 2.82
C GLU A 158 -1.24 -15.42 2.09
N LYS A 159 -0.82 -14.93 0.94
CA LYS A 159 0.25 -15.54 0.16
C LYS A 159 1.59 -15.53 0.90
N GLU A 160 1.93 -14.41 1.49
CA GLU A 160 3.17 -14.25 2.28
C GLU A 160 3.18 -15.21 3.46
N TYR A 161 2.06 -15.33 4.17
CA TYR A 161 1.94 -16.25 5.29
C TYR A 161 2.02 -17.71 4.84
N SER A 162 1.32 -18.09 3.77
CA SER A 162 1.34 -19.46 3.25
C SER A 162 2.75 -19.88 2.82
N GLU A 163 3.49 -18.98 2.19
CA GLU A 163 4.88 -19.24 1.80
C GLU A 163 5.80 -19.36 3.01
N TYR A 164 5.63 -18.51 4.01
CA TYR A 164 6.37 -18.58 5.26
C TYR A 164 6.11 -19.91 5.99
N ALA A 165 4.85 -20.31 6.14
CA ALA A 165 4.46 -21.56 6.79
C ALA A 165 5.05 -22.77 6.08
N ARG A 166 5.08 -22.77 4.75
CA ARG A 166 5.70 -23.83 3.96
C ARG A 166 7.22 -23.91 4.20
N ARG A 167 7.89 -22.78 4.34
CA ARG A 167 9.35 -22.74 4.58
C ARG A 167 9.72 -23.26 5.97
N ILE A 168 8.96 -22.92 7.01
CA ILE A 168 9.27 -23.36 8.38
C ILE A 168 8.91 -24.81 8.65
N ASN A 169 8.06 -25.44 7.82
CA ASN A 169 7.62 -26.84 7.96
C ASN A 169 8.45 -27.83 7.12
N LYS A 170 9.54 -27.36 6.55
CA LYS A 170 10.49 -28.22 5.83
C LYS A 170 11.48 -28.92 6.76
#